data_5899649aab618c95538e2e221c4a00de
#
_entry.id   5899649aab618c95538e2e221c4a00de
#
_cell.length_a   1.000
_cell.length_b   1.000
_cell.length_c   1.000
_cell.angle_alpha   90.00
_cell.angle_beta   90.00
_cell.angle_gamma   90.00
#
_symmetry.space_group_name_H-M   'P 1'
#
loop_
_entity.id
_entity.type
_entity.pdbx_description
1 polymer ?
#
loop_
_entity_poly.entity_id
_entity_poly.type
_entity_poly.pdbx_seq_one_letter_code
_entity_poly.pdbx_strand_id
1 'polypeptide(L)'
;MGRIASLTDFSFTPSSRLRVRQYASILSKSNLILHDFPRKYSSEIVGIELNNRRIRESPYHIAESVLYEILNVVNTFVRVQKSNKFDLVWLSRQLVIGSPTFEKNIFKPLIYDIDDAVFLNSSLSRRQVKISAKKAEIVFAGNDYLADIMSNYNNNIKVIPTPIDTIKYAPIGNHAYAKKTGIFTIGWSGTSSSYKYFFKIELVLVNLIKKYKHVRIVFISDKFPYELVRLAPYITFIKWTENKEARLINKFNVGIMPIDNDDYAKGKCAYKMLLYASCGIPVVVSLVGENKTILRESEIGYGVLTESDWYSSLESLINSENLSKKLGINGRKYIEKKKSLVLWGGRVARIFNDIV
;
A
#
# COMPACT_ATOMS: atom_id res chain seq x y z
N MET A 1 31.44 2.10 0.42
CA MET A 1 30.12 1.88 -0.17
C MET A 1 29.36 0.95 0.75
N GLY A 2 28.35 1.48 1.44
CA GLY A 2 27.58 0.72 2.43
C GLY A 2 26.67 -0.31 1.78
N ARG A 3 26.61 -1.52 2.34
CA ARG A 3 25.82 -2.63 1.83
C ARG A 3 24.65 -2.91 2.75
N ILE A 4 23.44 -2.80 2.20
CA ILE A 4 22.19 -2.97 2.93
C ILE A 4 21.53 -4.26 2.50
N ALA A 5 21.21 -5.14 3.44
CA ALA A 5 20.36 -6.30 3.20
C ALA A 5 18.92 -5.94 3.55
N SER A 6 17.98 -6.08 2.64
CA SER A 6 16.55 -6.02 2.97
C SER A 6 15.96 -7.41 3.10
N LEU A 7 15.17 -7.60 4.15
CA LEU A 7 14.38 -8.80 4.40
C LEU A 7 12.91 -8.45 4.17
N THR A 8 12.41 -8.77 2.98
CA THR A 8 11.07 -8.40 2.53
C THR A 8 10.14 -9.61 2.44
N ASP A 9 8.86 -9.34 2.33
CA ASP A 9 7.88 -10.32 1.93
C ASP A 9 8.07 -10.71 0.44
N PHE A 10 7.13 -11.41 -0.18
CA PHE A 10 7.29 -11.83 -1.57
C PHE A 10 7.63 -10.69 -2.53
N SER A 11 8.33 -11.04 -3.62
CA SER A 11 8.79 -10.04 -4.60
C SER A 11 7.66 -9.25 -5.25
N PHE A 12 6.46 -9.78 -5.33
CA PHE A 12 5.29 -9.16 -5.93
C PHE A 12 4.43 -8.36 -4.95
N THR A 13 4.67 -8.46 -3.62
CA THR A 13 3.83 -7.74 -2.65
C THR A 13 4.03 -6.23 -2.73
N PRO A 14 2.94 -5.45 -2.60
CA PRO A 14 3.02 -3.98 -2.62
C PRO A 14 3.99 -3.42 -1.59
N SER A 15 4.00 -3.94 -0.36
CA SER A 15 4.90 -3.47 0.70
C SER A 15 6.37 -3.64 0.33
N SER A 16 6.79 -4.81 -0.18
CA SER A 16 8.17 -5.05 -0.61
C SER A 16 8.59 -4.10 -1.73
N ARG A 17 7.70 -3.83 -2.67
CA ARG A 17 7.95 -2.93 -3.79
C ARG A 17 7.99 -1.47 -3.35
N LEU A 18 6.99 -1.03 -2.58
CA LEU A 18 6.73 0.38 -2.29
C LEU A 18 7.44 0.89 -1.02
N ARG A 19 7.80 -0.02 -0.10
CA ARG A 19 8.53 0.37 1.12
C ARG A 19 10.03 0.19 0.99
N VAL A 20 10.49 -0.71 0.11
CA VAL A 20 11.90 -1.10 0.06
C VAL A 20 12.48 -0.90 -1.34
N ARG A 21 12.02 -1.66 -2.33
CA ARG A 21 12.70 -1.71 -3.65
C ARG A 21 12.69 -0.41 -4.43
N GLN A 22 11.63 0.39 -4.29
CA GLN A 22 11.58 1.67 -4.99
C GLN A 22 12.70 2.64 -4.58
N TYR A 23 13.36 2.43 -3.44
CA TYR A 23 14.47 3.24 -2.99
C TYR A 23 15.81 2.86 -3.62
N ALA A 24 15.95 1.68 -4.26
CA ALA A 24 17.21 1.13 -4.70
C ALA A 24 18.03 2.10 -5.56
N SER A 25 17.41 2.79 -6.53
CA SER A 25 18.11 3.74 -7.40
C SER A 25 18.61 5.00 -6.65
N ILE A 26 17.88 5.46 -5.65
CA ILE A 26 18.26 6.63 -4.86
C ILE A 26 19.38 6.26 -3.87
N LEU A 27 19.27 5.11 -3.24
CA LEU A 27 20.31 4.58 -2.35
C LEU A 27 21.63 4.39 -3.09
N SER A 28 21.59 3.84 -4.30
CA SER A 28 22.77 3.67 -5.14
C SER A 28 23.46 5.00 -5.46
N LYS A 29 22.72 6.06 -5.73
CA LYS A 29 23.26 7.42 -5.93
C LYS A 29 23.88 8.02 -4.64
N SER A 30 23.56 7.45 -3.49
CA SER A 30 24.06 7.85 -2.18
C SER A 30 25.17 6.92 -1.64
N ASN A 31 25.82 6.16 -2.50
CA ASN A 31 26.87 5.17 -2.17
C ASN A 31 26.36 4.02 -1.27
N LEU A 32 25.10 3.65 -1.36
CA LEU A 32 24.48 2.56 -0.64
C LEU A 32 23.94 1.51 -1.62
N ILE A 33 24.33 0.24 -1.45
CA ILE A 33 23.84 -0.85 -2.30
C ILE A 33 22.79 -1.64 -1.54
N LEU A 34 21.56 -1.70 -2.08
CA LEU A 34 20.47 -2.48 -1.53
C LEU A 34 20.44 -3.86 -2.18
N HIS A 35 20.52 -4.91 -1.35
CA HIS A 35 20.34 -6.30 -1.73
C HIS A 35 19.06 -6.82 -1.08
N ASP A 36 18.04 -7.12 -1.90
CA ASP A 36 16.76 -7.62 -1.40
C ASP A 36 16.75 -9.15 -1.32
N PHE A 37 16.36 -9.66 -0.17
CA PHE A 37 16.16 -11.08 0.13
C PHE A 37 14.67 -11.35 0.39
N PRO A 38 13.82 -11.46 -0.67
CA PRO A 38 12.40 -11.71 -0.52
C PRO A 38 12.13 -13.14 -0.04
N ARG A 39 10.95 -13.35 0.56
CA ARG A 39 10.41 -14.69 0.82
C ARG A 39 10.21 -15.43 -0.51
N LYS A 40 10.43 -16.74 -0.50
CA LYS A 40 10.31 -17.58 -1.70
C LYS A 40 9.08 -18.48 -1.69
N TYR A 41 8.68 -18.97 -0.53
CA TYR A 41 7.65 -20.00 -0.38
C TYR A 41 6.44 -19.46 0.37
N SER A 42 5.23 -19.78 -0.11
CA SER A 42 3.95 -19.45 0.52
C SER A 42 2.95 -20.55 0.24
N SER A 43 2.26 -20.99 1.27
CA SER A 43 1.09 -21.87 1.14
C SER A 43 -0.04 -21.20 0.33
N GLU A 44 -0.13 -19.87 0.33
CA GLU A 44 -1.12 -19.14 -0.47
C GLU A 44 -0.86 -19.20 -1.98
N ILE A 45 0.41 -19.32 -2.41
CA ILE A 45 0.75 -19.43 -3.84
C ILE A 45 0.25 -20.75 -4.41
N VAL A 46 0.29 -21.82 -3.61
CA VAL A 46 -0.22 -23.13 -3.99
C VAL A 46 -1.75 -23.18 -3.94
N GLY A 47 -2.38 -22.49 -2.99
CA GLY A 47 -3.84 -22.41 -2.88
C GLY A 47 -4.52 -21.61 -4.00
N ILE A 48 -3.78 -20.79 -4.75
CA ILE A 48 -4.32 -20.02 -5.90
C ILE A 48 -4.56 -20.93 -7.11
N GLU A 49 -3.77 -21.98 -7.32
CA GLU A 49 -3.98 -22.95 -8.40
C GLU A 49 -5.08 -23.99 -8.09
N LEU A 50 -5.42 -24.17 -6.82
CA LEU A 50 -6.32 -25.24 -6.35
C LEU A 50 -7.69 -24.69 -5.87
N ASN A 51 -8.39 -23.97 -6.71
CA ASN A 51 -9.67 -23.30 -6.40
C ASN A 51 -10.88 -24.27 -6.22
N ASN A 52 -10.66 -25.51 -5.75
CA ASN A 52 -11.69 -26.50 -5.52
C ASN A 52 -11.82 -26.83 -4.02
N ARG A 53 -12.93 -26.40 -3.37
CA ARG A 53 -13.19 -26.60 -1.93
C ARG A 53 -12.98 -28.05 -1.43
N ARG A 54 -13.26 -29.06 -2.27
CA ARG A 54 -13.07 -30.50 -1.94
C ARG A 54 -11.60 -30.92 -1.80
N ILE A 55 -10.65 -30.18 -2.37
CA ILE A 55 -9.23 -30.52 -2.34
C ILE A 55 -8.56 -30.03 -1.04
N ARG A 56 -9.12 -29.01 -0.35
CA ARG A 56 -8.59 -28.47 0.93
C ARG A 56 -8.62 -29.46 2.10
N GLU A 57 -9.41 -30.50 2.03
CA GLU A 57 -9.58 -31.50 3.11
C GLU A 57 -8.79 -32.79 2.86
N SER A 58 -8.01 -32.88 1.79
CA SER A 58 -7.19 -34.04 1.50
C SER A 58 -5.93 -34.11 2.38
N PRO A 59 -5.55 -35.26 2.93
CA PRO A 59 -4.29 -35.43 3.68
C PRO A 59 -3.04 -35.00 2.91
N TYR A 60 -3.05 -35.12 1.59
CA TYR A 60 -1.96 -34.64 0.71
C TYR A 60 -1.75 -33.12 0.82
N HIS A 61 -2.80 -32.33 0.96
CA HIS A 61 -2.70 -30.87 1.09
C HIS A 61 -2.20 -30.42 2.45
N ILE A 62 -2.49 -31.20 3.50
CA ILE A 62 -1.95 -30.95 4.84
C ILE A 62 -0.43 -31.21 4.81
N ALA A 63 0.01 -32.33 4.24
CA ALA A 63 1.42 -32.65 4.11
C ALA A 63 2.18 -31.63 3.25
N GLU A 64 1.58 -31.18 2.16
CA GLU A 64 2.12 -30.14 1.28
C GLU A 64 2.22 -28.80 2.00
N SER A 65 1.20 -28.38 2.73
CA SER A 65 1.20 -27.16 3.53
C SER A 65 2.29 -27.18 4.60
N VAL A 66 2.46 -28.29 5.30
CA VAL A 66 3.52 -28.49 6.31
C VAL A 66 4.90 -28.41 5.66
N LEU A 67 5.10 -29.05 4.50
CA LEU A 67 6.36 -28.96 3.76
C LEU A 67 6.71 -27.52 3.37
N TYR A 68 5.72 -26.75 2.87
CA TYR A 68 5.93 -25.33 2.55
C TYR A 68 6.28 -24.49 3.76
N GLU A 69 5.66 -24.73 4.91
CA GLU A 69 6.03 -24.05 6.15
C GLU A 69 7.45 -24.38 6.60
N ILE A 70 7.87 -25.64 6.52
CA ILE A 70 9.26 -26.04 6.80
C ILE A 70 10.23 -25.35 5.84
N LEU A 71 9.96 -25.40 4.53
CA LEU A 71 10.79 -24.73 3.53
C LEU A 71 10.86 -23.21 3.76
N ASN A 72 9.76 -22.60 4.21
CA ASN A 72 9.70 -21.20 4.55
C ASN A 72 10.55 -20.83 5.75
N VAL A 73 10.52 -21.67 6.81
CA VAL A 73 11.36 -21.52 8.00
C VAL A 73 12.84 -21.66 7.64
N VAL A 74 13.21 -22.71 6.89
CA VAL A 74 14.59 -22.92 6.42
C VAL A 74 15.06 -21.74 5.54
N ASN A 75 14.22 -21.32 4.58
CA ASN A 75 14.54 -20.17 3.72
C ASN A 75 14.73 -18.89 4.56
N THR A 76 13.90 -18.69 5.58
CA THR A 76 14.01 -17.52 6.46
C THR A 76 15.32 -17.53 7.25
N PHE A 77 15.72 -18.69 7.78
CA PHE A 77 17.03 -18.83 8.43
C PHE A 77 18.18 -18.46 7.49
N VAL A 78 18.19 -19.03 6.28
CA VAL A 78 19.21 -18.73 5.27
C VAL A 78 19.26 -17.24 4.92
N ARG A 79 18.10 -16.58 4.78
CA ARG A 79 18.00 -15.14 4.50
C ARG A 79 18.62 -14.31 5.63
N VAL A 80 18.32 -14.65 6.88
CA VAL A 80 18.87 -13.99 8.06
C VAL A 80 20.40 -14.20 8.13
N GLN A 81 20.90 -15.41 7.92
CA GLN A 81 22.34 -15.67 7.89
C GLN A 81 23.06 -14.89 6.78
N LYS A 82 22.44 -14.78 5.59
CA LYS A 82 22.97 -13.97 4.50
C LYS A 82 22.97 -12.48 4.84
N SER A 83 21.91 -11.98 5.47
CA SER A 83 21.78 -10.57 5.83
C SER A 83 22.84 -10.11 6.84
N ASN A 84 23.30 -11.00 7.71
CA ASN A 84 24.39 -10.72 8.67
C ASN A 84 25.78 -10.46 8.01
N LYS A 85 25.91 -10.69 6.70
CA LYS A 85 27.12 -10.35 5.94
C LYS A 85 27.14 -8.91 5.40
N PHE A 86 26.10 -8.15 5.69
CA PHE A 86 25.91 -6.78 5.26
C PHE A 86 26.18 -5.81 6.41
N ASP A 87 26.24 -4.53 6.10
CA ASP A 87 26.57 -3.51 7.09
C ASP A 87 25.32 -3.12 7.89
N LEU A 88 24.14 -3.17 7.25
CA LEU A 88 22.82 -2.84 7.80
C LEU A 88 21.77 -3.85 7.33
N VAL A 89 20.80 -4.18 8.19
CA VAL A 89 19.62 -4.96 7.83
C VAL A 89 18.36 -4.09 7.89
N TRP A 90 17.59 -4.11 6.82
CA TRP A 90 16.28 -3.45 6.71
C TRP A 90 15.18 -4.51 6.68
N LEU A 91 14.50 -4.73 7.80
CA LEU A 91 13.41 -5.68 7.92
C LEU A 91 12.06 -4.99 7.67
N SER A 92 11.37 -5.41 6.60
CA SER A 92 10.02 -4.94 6.30
C SER A 92 8.97 -5.90 6.88
N ARG A 93 8.14 -5.39 7.80
CA ARG A 93 7.05 -6.10 8.49
C ARG A 93 7.55 -7.31 9.29
N GLN A 94 7.37 -8.52 8.78
CA GLN A 94 7.58 -9.78 9.50
C GLN A 94 8.46 -10.73 8.68
N LEU A 95 9.36 -11.45 9.34
CA LEU A 95 10.17 -12.48 8.70
C LEU A 95 9.32 -13.65 8.20
N VAL A 96 8.42 -14.13 9.07
CA VAL A 96 7.41 -15.14 8.76
C VAL A 96 6.09 -14.71 9.38
N ILE A 97 5.00 -14.71 8.62
CA ILE A 97 3.71 -14.27 9.11
C ILE A 97 3.24 -15.23 10.22
N GLY A 98 2.86 -14.67 11.37
CA GLY A 98 2.27 -15.42 12.49
C GLY A 98 3.23 -16.30 13.27
N SER A 99 4.56 -16.21 13.06
CA SER A 99 5.53 -16.96 13.83
C SER A 99 6.76 -16.13 14.17
N PRO A 100 7.06 -15.86 15.46
CA PRO A 100 8.34 -15.27 15.86
C PRO A 100 9.43 -16.31 15.65
N THR A 101 10.41 -15.98 14.82
CA THR A 101 11.43 -16.94 14.41
C THR A 101 12.84 -16.43 14.67
N PHE A 102 13.47 -15.90 13.62
CA PHE A 102 14.91 -15.64 13.61
C PHE A 102 15.25 -14.16 13.78
N GLU A 103 14.31 -13.31 14.23
CA GLU A 103 14.55 -11.87 14.45
C GLU A 103 15.71 -11.64 15.41
N LYS A 104 15.84 -12.50 16.43
CA LYS A 104 16.96 -12.42 17.38
C LYS A 104 18.31 -12.76 16.78
N ASN A 105 18.33 -13.48 15.66
CA ASN A 105 19.56 -13.90 14.98
C ASN A 105 20.06 -12.89 13.95
N ILE A 106 19.47 -11.70 13.86
CA ILE A 106 19.99 -10.58 13.11
C ILE A 106 21.03 -9.89 14.01
N PHE A 107 22.32 -9.98 13.68
CA PHE A 107 23.41 -9.45 14.51
C PHE A 107 23.94 -8.09 14.04
N LYS A 108 23.43 -7.58 12.94
CA LYS A 108 23.79 -6.28 12.39
C LYS A 108 22.80 -5.20 12.85
N PRO A 109 23.20 -3.91 12.75
CA PRO A 109 22.26 -2.81 12.93
C PRO A 109 20.94 -3.10 12.17
N LEU A 110 19.82 -2.95 12.86
CA LEU A 110 18.51 -3.31 12.33
C LEU A 110 17.62 -2.08 12.21
N ILE A 111 17.14 -1.81 11.01
CA ILE A 111 15.99 -0.93 10.81
C ILE A 111 14.74 -1.80 10.64
N TYR A 112 13.77 -1.59 11.52
CA TYR A 112 12.46 -2.25 11.43
C TYR A 112 11.44 -1.33 10.79
N ASP A 113 10.87 -1.75 9.66
CA ASP A 113 9.91 -0.97 8.88
C ASP A 113 8.49 -1.56 8.98
N ILE A 114 7.53 -0.76 9.47
CA ILE A 114 6.14 -1.14 9.61
C ILE A 114 5.22 -0.12 8.93
N ASP A 115 4.46 -0.57 7.91
CA ASP A 115 3.58 0.25 7.08
C ASP A 115 2.10 -0.16 7.14
N ASP A 116 1.76 -1.11 8.01
CA ASP A 116 0.39 -1.59 8.23
C ASP A 116 0.24 -2.16 9.64
N ALA A 117 -0.97 -2.22 10.18
CA ALA A 117 -1.23 -2.70 11.55
C ALA A 117 -1.18 -4.23 11.67
N VAL A 118 -0.14 -4.87 11.13
CA VAL A 118 0.01 -6.35 11.09
C VAL A 118 0.02 -7.00 12.46
N PHE A 119 0.30 -6.26 13.53
CA PHE A 119 0.23 -6.72 14.92
C PHE A 119 -1.20 -7.04 15.39
N LEU A 120 -2.23 -6.59 14.65
CA LEU A 120 -3.63 -6.89 14.93
C LEU A 120 -4.08 -8.24 14.37
N ASN A 121 -3.31 -8.84 13.46
CA ASN A 121 -3.70 -10.09 12.79
C ASN A 121 -3.79 -11.28 13.76
N SER A 122 -2.89 -11.37 14.75
CA SER A 122 -2.87 -12.43 15.77
C SER A 122 -1.98 -12.05 16.97
N SER A 123 -2.10 -12.81 18.08
CA SER A 123 -1.22 -12.68 19.23
C SER A 123 0.26 -12.97 18.89
N LEU A 124 0.51 -13.92 18.01
CA LEU A 124 1.84 -14.25 17.52
C LEU A 124 2.42 -13.12 16.66
N SER A 125 1.62 -12.53 15.78
CA SER A 125 2.00 -11.35 14.99
C SER A 125 2.37 -10.16 15.89
N ARG A 126 1.59 -9.93 16.94
CA ARG A 126 1.88 -8.89 17.95
C ARG A 126 3.20 -9.14 18.65
N ARG A 127 3.44 -10.38 19.09
CA ARG A 127 4.70 -10.78 19.72
C ARG A 127 5.90 -10.57 18.80
N GLN A 128 5.78 -10.92 17.55
CA GLN A 128 6.83 -10.78 16.53
C GLN A 128 7.16 -9.30 16.27
N VAL A 129 6.15 -8.46 16.06
CA VAL A 129 6.32 -7.01 15.92
C VAL A 129 7.03 -6.41 17.13
N LYS A 130 6.65 -6.81 18.35
CA LYS A 130 7.30 -6.39 19.59
C LYS A 130 8.78 -6.79 19.64
N ILE A 131 9.12 -8.01 19.22
CA ILE A 131 10.51 -8.49 19.19
C ILE A 131 11.32 -7.67 18.18
N SER A 132 10.80 -7.48 16.97
CA SER A 132 11.47 -6.73 15.91
C SER A 132 11.68 -5.26 16.31
N ALA A 133 10.64 -4.61 16.84
CA ALA A 133 10.71 -3.22 17.27
C ALA A 133 11.72 -3.01 18.41
N LYS A 134 11.73 -3.90 19.44
CA LYS A 134 12.67 -3.82 20.55
C LYS A 134 14.12 -4.04 20.13
N LYS A 135 14.36 -4.84 19.10
CA LYS A 135 15.68 -5.14 18.58
C LYS A 135 16.23 -4.05 17.66
N ALA A 136 15.35 -3.32 16.99
CA ALA A 136 15.73 -2.33 16.01
C ALA A 136 16.47 -1.14 16.63
N GLU A 137 17.51 -0.66 15.95
CA GLU A 137 18.13 0.64 16.27
C GLU A 137 17.20 1.78 15.93
N ILE A 138 16.48 1.67 14.82
CA ILE A 138 15.47 2.62 14.39
C ILE A 138 14.24 1.88 13.90
N VAL A 139 13.05 2.35 14.30
CA VAL A 139 11.78 1.90 13.73
C VAL A 139 11.30 2.93 12.71
N PHE A 140 11.09 2.51 11.47
CA PHE A 140 10.38 3.26 10.45
C PHE A 140 8.88 2.95 10.55
N ALA A 141 8.10 3.90 11.00
CA ALA A 141 6.65 3.81 11.06
C ALA A 141 6.03 4.53 9.85
N GLY A 142 5.09 3.89 9.17
CA GLY A 142 4.48 4.43 7.96
C GLY A 142 3.57 5.65 8.20
N ASN A 143 3.09 5.84 9.43
CA ASN A 143 2.27 6.99 9.87
C ASN A 143 2.38 7.18 11.38
N ASP A 144 1.77 8.27 11.89
CA ASP A 144 1.82 8.63 13.31
C ASP A 144 1.13 7.60 14.23
N TYR A 145 0.03 6.99 13.78
CA TYR A 145 -0.64 5.94 14.54
C TYR A 145 0.28 4.73 14.78
N LEU A 146 1.01 4.30 13.77
CA LEU A 146 1.99 3.22 13.91
C LEU A 146 3.17 3.64 14.78
N ALA A 147 3.61 4.90 14.67
CA ALA A 147 4.68 5.44 15.50
C ALA A 147 4.29 5.44 16.99
N ASP A 148 3.08 5.86 17.30
CA ASP A 148 2.54 5.85 18.67
C ASP A 148 2.51 4.44 19.26
N ILE A 149 2.02 3.45 18.52
CA ILE A 149 2.04 2.05 18.95
C ILE A 149 3.48 1.53 19.15
N MET A 150 4.40 1.86 18.25
CA MET A 150 5.79 1.40 18.32
C MET A 150 6.57 2.08 19.46
N SER A 151 6.18 3.27 19.92
CA SER A 151 6.80 3.97 21.03
C SER A 151 6.78 3.17 22.34
N ASN A 152 5.84 2.24 22.48
CA ASN A 152 5.80 1.29 23.60
C ASN A 152 6.96 0.26 23.56
N TYR A 153 7.70 0.16 22.47
CA TYR A 153 8.73 -0.87 22.25
C TYR A 153 10.09 -0.32 21.91
N ASN A 154 10.17 0.88 21.34
CA ASN A 154 11.44 1.51 20.90
C ASN A 154 11.34 3.03 21.04
N ASN A 155 12.43 3.65 21.51
CA ASN A 155 12.50 5.10 21.72
C ASN A 155 13.01 5.86 20.48
N ASN A 156 13.54 5.16 19.47
CA ASN A 156 14.07 5.75 18.25
C ASN A 156 13.16 5.43 17.06
N ILE A 157 12.13 6.25 16.89
CA ILE A 157 11.12 6.07 15.85
C ILE A 157 11.20 7.23 14.86
N LYS A 158 11.13 6.89 13.57
CA LYS A 158 11.02 7.87 12.49
C LYS A 158 9.75 7.59 11.69
N VAL A 159 8.89 8.58 11.55
CA VAL A 159 7.74 8.47 10.65
C VAL A 159 8.22 8.63 9.21
N ILE A 160 8.21 7.53 8.48
CA ILE A 160 8.59 7.45 7.06
C ILE A 160 7.34 7.04 6.28
N PRO A 161 6.61 7.97 5.65
CA PRO A 161 5.43 7.62 4.87
C PRO A 161 5.81 6.76 3.67
N THR A 162 4.85 6.08 3.08
CA THR A 162 5.07 5.40 1.78
C THR A 162 5.09 6.46 0.68
N PRO A 163 6.25 6.78 0.11
CA PRO A 163 6.34 7.86 -0.87
C PRO A 163 5.89 7.40 -2.25
N ILE A 164 5.63 8.36 -3.11
CA ILE A 164 5.21 8.13 -4.50
C ILE A 164 6.34 8.51 -5.46
N ASP A 165 6.60 7.65 -6.43
CA ASP A 165 7.42 8.00 -7.59
C ASP A 165 6.66 9.00 -8.48
N THR A 166 6.97 10.27 -8.29
CA THR A 166 6.30 11.39 -8.97
C THR A 166 6.67 11.50 -10.45
N ILE A 167 7.68 10.79 -10.92
CA ILE A 167 8.03 10.69 -12.34
C ILE A 167 7.15 9.64 -13.00
N LYS A 168 7.09 8.44 -12.43
CA LYS A 168 6.24 7.33 -12.91
C LYS A 168 4.75 7.69 -12.87
N TYR A 169 4.30 8.31 -11.78
CA TYR A 169 2.91 8.70 -11.55
C TYR A 169 2.70 10.22 -11.76
N ALA A 170 3.22 10.72 -12.89
CA ALA A 170 2.96 12.08 -13.33
C ALA A 170 1.61 12.19 -14.05
N PRO A 171 0.98 13.38 -14.03
CA PRO A 171 -0.14 13.68 -14.92
C PRO A 171 0.28 13.53 -16.39
N ILE A 172 -0.52 12.85 -17.21
CA ILE A 172 -0.22 12.63 -18.63
C ILE A 172 -0.93 13.67 -19.47
N GLY A 173 -0.13 14.53 -20.16
CA GLY A 173 -0.60 15.58 -21.09
C GLY A 173 -1.27 16.76 -20.39
N ASN A 174 -1.66 17.79 -21.18
CA ASN A 174 -2.44 18.95 -20.68
C ASN A 174 -3.85 18.55 -20.22
N HIS A 175 -4.17 17.25 -20.28
CA HIS A 175 -5.51 16.69 -20.12
C HIS A 175 -5.75 16.05 -18.75
N ALA A 176 -4.81 16.14 -17.80
CA ALA A 176 -5.05 15.64 -16.44
C ALA A 176 -6.33 16.22 -15.81
N TYR A 177 -6.79 17.35 -16.36
CA TYR A 177 -7.91 18.13 -15.80
C TYR A 177 -9.06 18.39 -16.78
N ALA A 178 -8.92 18.08 -18.08
CA ALA A 178 -9.94 18.33 -19.09
C ALA A 178 -10.09 17.10 -19.99
N LYS A 179 -10.96 16.16 -19.64
CA LYS A 179 -11.27 15.04 -20.51
C LYS A 179 -12.35 15.44 -21.50
N LYS A 180 -11.96 15.75 -22.74
CA LYS A 180 -12.85 16.04 -23.87
C LYS A 180 -13.80 14.89 -24.27
N THR A 181 -13.78 13.76 -23.56
CA THR A 181 -14.52 12.55 -23.95
C THR A 181 -16.01 12.57 -23.52
N GLY A 182 -16.44 13.57 -22.75
CA GLY A 182 -17.79 13.59 -22.19
C GLY A 182 -18.09 12.45 -21.17
N ILE A 183 -17.10 11.61 -20.85
CA ILE A 183 -17.23 10.51 -19.88
C ILE A 183 -16.54 10.89 -18.58
N PHE A 184 -17.25 10.75 -17.46
CA PHE A 184 -16.69 10.90 -16.12
C PHE A 184 -16.38 9.54 -15.50
N THR A 185 -15.13 9.28 -15.17
CA THR A 185 -14.65 8.00 -14.66
C THR A 185 -14.38 8.08 -13.16
N ILE A 186 -15.15 7.31 -12.37
CA ILE A 186 -14.86 7.01 -10.97
C ILE A 186 -13.92 5.80 -10.95
N GLY A 187 -12.70 5.97 -10.48
CA GLY A 187 -11.68 4.94 -10.55
C GLY A 187 -11.22 4.41 -9.20
N TRP A 188 -10.89 3.13 -9.18
CA TRP A 188 -10.24 2.48 -8.06
C TRP A 188 -9.13 1.53 -8.54
N SER A 189 -7.98 1.54 -7.84
CA SER A 189 -6.88 0.59 -8.05
C SER A 189 -6.50 -0.07 -6.74
N GLY A 190 -6.42 -1.40 -6.71
CA GLY A 190 -6.05 -2.15 -5.52
C GLY A 190 -6.21 -3.65 -5.67
N THR A 191 -5.97 -4.39 -4.58
CA THR A 191 -6.15 -5.85 -4.54
C THR A 191 -7.58 -6.23 -4.17
N SER A 192 -8.04 -7.39 -4.64
CA SER A 192 -9.38 -7.94 -4.39
C SER A 192 -9.72 -8.07 -2.89
N SER A 193 -8.72 -8.22 -2.02
CA SER A 193 -8.92 -8.22 -0.55
C SER A 193 -9.57 -6.94 -0.01
N SER A 194 -9.58 -5.85 -0.80
CA SER A 194 -10.20 -4.58 -0.42
C SER A 194 -11.65 -4.42 -0.91
N TYR A 195 -12.20 -5.38 -1.65
CA TYR A 195 -13.57 -5.28 -2.16
C TYR A 195 -14.62 -5.21 -1.06
N LYS A 196 -14.35 -5.84 0.09
CA LYS A 196 -15.22 -5.77 1.27
C LYS A 196 -15.60 -4.34 1.69
N TYR A 197 -14.74 -3.36 1.44
CA TYR A 197 -15.01 -1.95 1.79
C TYR A 197 -16.03 -1.30 0.87
N PHE A 198 -16.31 -1.90 -0.29
CA PHE A 198 -17.30 -1.38 -1.24
C PHE A 198 -18.74 -1.73 -0.89
N PHE A 199 -18.99 -2.77 -0.08
CA PHE A 199 -20.35 -3.17 0.30
C PHE A 199 -21.18 -2.01 0.86
N LYS A 200 -20.54 -1.09 1.60
CA LYS A 200 -21.23 0.09 2.17
C LYS A 200 -21.58 1.18 1.16
N ILE A 201 -20.92 1.19 0.00
CA ILE A 201 -21.12 2.26 -1.00
C ILE A 201 -21.60 1.74 -2.35
N GLU A 202 -21.92 0.46 -2.47
CA GLU A 202 -22.42 -0.11 -3.73
C GLU A 202 -23.63 0.66 -4.27
N LEU A 203 -24.65 0.88 -3.41
CA LEU A 203 -25.87 1.58 -3.79
C LEU A 203 -25.61 3.03 -4.17
N VAL A 204 -24.70 3.71 -3.49
CA VAL A 204 -24.29 5.09 -3.83
C VAL A 204 -23.74 5.14 -5.25
N LEU A 205 -22.82 4.23 -5.58
CA LEU A 205 -22.20 4.17 -6.91
C LEU A 205 -23.21 3.79 -8.00
N VAL A 206 -24.09 2.83 -7.73
CA VAL A 206 -25.15 2.43 -8.66
C VAL A 206 -26.13 3.58 -8.91
N ASN A 207 -26.53 4.31 -7.88
CA ASN A 207 -27.44 5.46 -8.02
C ASN A 207 -26.83 6.58 -8.86
N LEU A 208 -25.54 6.87 -8.67
CA LEU A 208 -24.82 7.88 -9.48
C LEU A 208 -24.77 7.47 -10.96
N ILE A 209 -24.47 6.21 -11.28
CA ILE A 209 -24.45 5.72 -12.66
C ILE A 209 -25.84 5.80 -13.30
N LYS A 210 -26.89 5.44 -12.56
CA LYS A 210 -28.26 5.49 -13.06
C LYS A 210 -28.70 6.94 -13.34
N LYS A 211 -28.29 7.89 -12.48
CA LYS A 211 -28.61 9.31 -12.64
C LYS A 211 -27.78 9.97 -13.76
N TYR A 212 -26.50 9.70 -13.81
CA TYR A 212 -25.55 10.35 -14.74
C TYR A 212 -25.06 9.37 -15.80
N LYS A 213 -25.72 9.34 -16.98
CA LYS A 213 -25.46 8.36 -18.05
C LYS A 213 -24.03 8.38 -18.62
N HIS A 214 -23.30 9.48 -18.40
CA HIS A 214 -21.90 9.64 -18.80
C HIS A 214 -20.89 9.17 -17.73
N VAL A 215 -21.36 8.74 -16.55
CA VAL A 215 -20.48 8.20 -15.50
C VAL A 215 -20.12 6.74 -15.77
N ARG A 216 -18.86 6.40 -15.53
CA ARG A 216 -18.34 5.03 -15.62
C ARG A 216 -17.55 4.70 -14.35
N ILE A 217 -17.57 3.43 -13.95
CA ILE A 217 -16.76 2.91 -12.85
C ILE A 217 -15.69 2.00 -13.41
N VAL A 218 -14.45 2.26 -13.04
CA VAL A 218 -13.29 1.47 -13.48
C VAL A 218 -12.56 0.90 -12.27
N PHE A 219 -12.42 -0.42 -12.23
CA PHE A 219 -11.60 -1.12 -11.25
C PHE A 219 -10.36 -1.70 -11.91
N ILE A 220 -9.19 -1.36 -11.35
CA ILE A 220 -7.89 -1.93 -11.73
C ILE A 220 -7.48 -2.86 -10.60
N SER A 221 -7.53 -4.19 -10.81
CA SER A 221 -7.31 -5.18 -9.76
C SER A 221 -6.78 -6.51 -10.28
N ASP A 222 -6.45 -7.42 -9.33
CA ASP A 222 -6.00 -8.79 -9.62
C ASP A 222 -7.16 -9.71 -10.04
N LYS A 223 -8.38 -9.50 -9.51
CA LYS A 223 -9.58 -10.33 -9.78
C LYS A 223 -10.79 -9.45 -10.02
N PHE A 224 -11.78 -9.96 -10.79
CA PHE A 224 -13.07 -9.32 -10.99
C PHE A 224 -13.89 -9.38 -9.67
N PRO A 225 -14.61 -8.29 -9.27
CA PRO A 225 -15.35 -8.22 -8.01
C PRO A 225 -16.76 -8.85 -8.10
N TYR A 226 -16.83 -10.17 -8.25
CA TYR A 226 -18.13 -10.90 -8.33
C TYR A 226 -18.97 -10.75 -7.06
N GLU A 227 -18.34 -10.56 -5.91
CA GLU A 227 -18.99 -10.37 -4.62
C GLU A 227 -19.77 -9.05 -4.51
N LEU A 228 -19.43 -8.05 -5.32
CA LEU A 228 -20.14 -6.77 -5.39
C LEU A 228 -21.35 -6.89 -6.36
N VAL A 229 -22.33 -7.72 -5.97
CA VAL A 229 -23.41 -8.19 -6.86
C VAL A 229 -24.19 -7.05 -7.51
N ARG A 230 -24.45 -5.96 -6.78
CA ARG A 230 -25.20 -4.80 -7.28
C ARG A 230 -24.38 -3.91 -8.18
N LEU A 231 -23.08 -3.79 -7.91
CA LEU A 231 -22.16 -2.90 -8.60
C LEU A 231 -21.44 -3.58 -9.78
N ALA A 232 -21.18 -4.89 -9.67
CA ALA A 232 -20.44 -5.67 -10.67
C ALA A 232 -20.93 -5.47 -12.12
N PRO A 233 -22.26 -5.39 -12.41
CA PRO A 233 -22.75 -5.15 -13.78
C PRO A 233 -22.32 -3.82 -14.39
N TYR A 234 -21.91 -2.85 -13.57
CA TYR A 234 -21.52 -1.50 -13.97
C TYR A 234 -20.02 -1.26 -13.97
N ILE A 235 -19.21 -2.25 -13.55
CA ILE A 235 -17.77 -2.13 -13.44
C ILE A 235 -17.09 -2.45 -14.78
N THR A 236 -16.30 -1.51 -15.27
CA THR A 236 -15.27 -1.80 -16.27
C THR A 236 -14.04 -2.32 -15.53
N PHE A 237 -13.80 -3.61 -15.61
CA PHE A 237 -12.64 -4.26 -14.96
C PHE A 237 -11.42 -4.26 -15.86
N ILE A 238 -10.27 -3.92 -15.30
CA ILE A 238 -8.97 -3.99 -15.95
C ILE A 238 -8.02 -4.76 -15.03
N LYS A 239 -7.44 -5.85 -15.55
CA LYS A 239 -6.44 -6.61 -14.80
C LYS A 239 -5.22 -5.73 -14.54
N TRP A 240 -4.82 -5.65 -13.27
CA TRP A 240 -3.69 -4.86 -12.84
C TRP A 240 -2.36 -5.40 -13.42
N THR A 241 -1.52 -4.50 -13.88
CA THR A 241 -0.12 -4.78 -14.21
C THR A 241 0.70 -3.55 -13.87
N GLU A 242 1.92 -3.75 -13.35
CA GLU A 242 2.75 -2.66 -12.86
C GLU A 242 3.08 -1.61 -13.92
N ASN A 243 3.38 -2.04 -15.14
CA ASN A 243 3.76 -1.16 -16.24
C ASN A 243 2.58 -0.36 -16.84
N LYS A 244 1.34 -0.77 -16.61
CA LYS A 244 0.14 -0.08 -17.12
C LYS A 244 -0.55 0.79 -16.06
N GLU A 245 -0.25 0.60 -14.77
CA GLU A 245 -0.98 1.21 -13.66
C GLU A 245 -1.04 2.74 -13.76
N ALA A 246 0.10 3.42 -13.92
CA ALA A 246 0.14 4.88 -14.01
C ALA A 246 -0.70 5.43 -15.18
N ARG A 247 -0.59 4.81 -16.36
CA ARG A 247 -1.38 5.18 -17.55
C ARG A 247 -2.87 4.96 -17.34
N LEU A 248 -3.26 3.87 -16.67
CA LEU A 248 -4.65 3.55 -16.41
C LEU A 248 -5.26 4.49 -15.38
N ILE A 249 -4.54 4.79 -14.29
CA ILE A 249 -4.98 5.75 -13.27
C ILE A 249 -5.20 7.13 -13.87
N ASN A 250 -4.32 7.58 -14.77
CA ASN A 250 -4.48 8.85 -15.47
C ASN A 250 -5.79 8.97 -16.29
N LYS A 251 -6.56 7.88 -16.46
CA LYS A 251 -7.89 7.91 -17.08
C LYS A 251 -9.03 8.22 -16.09
N PHE A 252 -8.77 8.28 -14.80
CA PHE A 252 -9.77 8.61 -13.78
C PHE A 252 -10.06 10.10 -13.75
N ASN A 253 -11.31 10.47 -13.45
CA ASN A 253 -11.69 11.85 -13.11
C ASN A 253 -11.68 12.04 -11.60
N VAL A 254 -11.96 10.99 -10.84
CA VAL A 254 -11.86 10.91 -9.39
C VAL A 254 -11.36 9.54 -8.97
N GLY A 255 -10.46 9.50 -8.00
CA GLY A 255 -10.03 8.26 -7.35
C GLY A 255 -10.77 8.05 -6.03
N ILE A 256 -11.27 6.84 -5.78
CA ILE A 256 -11.97 6.52 -4.54
C ILE A 256 -11.18 5.56 -3.66
N MET A 257 -11.29 5.73 -2.33
CA MET A 257 -10.65 4.85 -1.35
C MET A 257 -11.57 4.60 -0.15
N PRO A 258 -12.58 3.73 -0.30
CA PRO A 258 -13.36 3.27 0.83
C PRO A 258 -12.50 2.37 1.74
N ILE A 259 -12.56 2.60 3.05
CA ILE A 259 -12.00 1.76 4.11
C ILE A 259 -12.91 1.83 5.33
N ASP A 260 -12.84 0.83 6.20
CA ASP A 260 -13.55 0.85 7.49
C ASP A 260 -12.90 1.81 8.49
N ASN A 261 -13.67 2.20 9.52
CA ASN A 261 -13.14 2.97 10.63
C ASN A 261 -12.78 2.02 11.79
N ASP A 262 -11.68 1.31 11.62
CA ASP A 262 -11.12 0.39 12.61
C ASP A 262 -9.62 0.65 12.84
N ASP A 263 -9.04 0.00 13.84
CA ASP A 263 -7.63 0.18 14.17
C ASP A 263 -6.69 -0.33 13.07
N TYR A 264 -7.14 -1.34 12.29
CA TYR A 264 -6.37 -1.80 11.14
C TYR A 264 -6.29 -0.74 10.04
N ALA A 265 -7.40 -0.08 9.76
CA ALA A 265 -7.46 1.00 8.78
C ALA A 265 -6.67 2.24 9.20
N LYS A 266 -6.59 2.56 10.52
CA LYS A 266 -5.74 3.64 11.05
C LYS A 266 -4.25 3.39 10.76
N GLY A 267 -3.82 2.12 10.72
CA GLY A 267 -2.46 1.74 10.36
C GLY A 267 -2.10 1.88 8.88
N LYS A 268 -3.09 2.11 8.00
CA LYS A 268 -2.84 2.25 6.55
C LYS A 268 -2.19 3.58 6.20
N CYS A 269 -1.24 3.54 5.26
CA CYS A 269 -0.44 4.71 4.82
C CYS A 269 -1.08 5.49 3.65
N ALA A 270 -2.39 5.41 3.44
CA ALA A 270 -3.15 6.16 2.42
C ALA A 270 -2.63 6.02 0.97
N TYR A 271 -1.88 4.97 0.64
CA TYR A 271 -1.14 4.86 -0.63
C TYR A 271 -2.00 5.10 -1.87
N LYS A 272 -3.23 4.56 -1.94
CA LYS A 272 -4.13 4.77 -3.09
C LYS A 272 -4.48 6.25 -3.28
N MET A 273 -4.80 6.95 -2.18
CA MET A 273 -5.07 8.38 -2.18
C MET A 273 -3.87 9.17 -2.72
N LEU A 274 -2.67 8.87 -2.22
CA LEU A 274 -1.43 9.50 -2.68
C LEU A 274 -1.14 9.21 -4.16
N LEU A 275 -1.43 8.00 -4.62
CA LEU A 275 -1.25 7.58 -6.00
C LEU A 275 -2.14 8.39 -6.96
N TYR A 276 -3.43 8.56 -6.63
CA TYR A 276 -4.34 9.38 -7.43
C TYR A 276 -3.92 10.84 -7.42
N ALA A 277 -3.63 11.40 -6.26
CA ALA A 277 -3.18 12.77 -6.10
C ALA A 277 -1.88 13.06 -6.89
N SER A 278 -0.96 12.08 -6.95
CA SER A 278 0.26 12.21 -7.77
C SER A 278 -0.04 12.36 -9.25
N CYS A 279 -1.06 11.67 -9.75
CA CYS A 279 -1.55 11.81 -11.12
C CYS A 279 -2.40 13.07 -11.35
N GLY A 280 -2.53 13.95 -10.35
CA GLY A 280 -3.36 15.16 -10.43
C GLY A 280 -4.86 14.86 -10.41
N ILE A 281 -5.29 13.75 -9.80
CA ILE A 281 -6.67 13.30 -9.75
C ILE A 281 -7.22 13.58 -8.36
N PRO A 282 -8.37 14.29 -8.24
CA PRO A 282 -9.04 14.50 -6.96
C PRO A 282 -9.50 13.20 -6.34
N VAL A 283 -9.65 13.18 -5.03
CA VAL A 283 -9.99 11.96 -4.29
C VAL A 283 -11.26 12.11 -3.48
N VAL A 284 -12.01 11.00 -3.33
CA VAL A 284 -13.06 10.84 -2.32
C VAL A 284 -12.71 9.61 -1.50
N VAL A 285 -12.48 9.78 -0.21
CA VAL A 285 -11.91 8.74 0.65
C VAL A 285 -12.59 8.69 2.01
N SER A 286 -12.64 7.53 2.63
CA SER A 286 -13.08 7.43 4.04
C SER A 286 -12.19 8.29 4.93
N LEU A 287 -12.78 9.11 5.81
CA LEU A 287 -12.10 10.07 6.69
C LEU A 287 -11.51 9.37 7.92
N VAL A 288 -10.52 8.49 7.69
CA VAL A 288 -9.90 7.63 8.71
C VAL A 288 -8.38 7.67 8.59
N GLY A 289 -7.68 7.59 9.73
CA GLY A 289 -6.23 7.45 9.80
C GLY A 289 -5.48 8.49 8.97
N GLU A 290 -4.51 8.05 8.20
CA GLU A 290 -3.66 8.92 7.36
C GLU A 290 -4.45 9.69 6.29
N ASN A 291 -5.59 9.18 5.80
CA ASN A 291 -6.46 9.94 4.89
C ASN A 291 -6.92 11.25 5.54
N LYS A 292 -7.30 11.20 6.83
CA LYS A 292 -7.74 12.37 7.60
C LYS A 292 -6.61 13.37 7.79
N THR A 293 -5.40 12.90 8.08
CA THR A 293 -4.20 13.74 8.25
C THR A 293 -3.88 14.49 6.97
N ILE A 294 -3.84 13.80 5.84
CA ILE A 294 -3.53 14.39 4.54
C ILE A 294 -4.58 15.44 4.13
N LEU A 295 -5.86 15.15 4.33
CA LEU A 295 -6.94 16.10 3.98
C LEU A 295 -6.95 17.35 4.85
N ARG A 296 -6.42 17.31 6.06
CA ARG A 296 -6.21 18.50 6.90
C ARG A 296 -5.06 19.38 6.40
N GLU A 297 -4.05 18.76 5.79
CA GLU A 297 -2.86 19.45 5.29
C GLU A 297 -3.07 20.08 3.91
N SER A 298 -4.00 19.56 3.11
CA SER A 298 -4.21 20.02 1.73
C SER A 298 -5.61 19.67 1.20
N GLU A 299 -6.20 20.63 0.48
CA GLU A 299 -7.48 20.44 -0.24
C GLU A 299 -7.24 19.64 -1.53
N ILE A 300 -7.25 18.32 -1.45
CA ILE A 300 -7.03 17.44 -2.59
C ILE A 300 -8.25 16.59 -2.96
N GLY A 301 -9.33 16.74 -2.23
CA GLY A 301 -10.57 15.99 -2.39
C GLY A 301 -11.45 16.05 -1.15
N TYR A 302 -12.26 15.02 -0.98
CA TYR A 302 -13.23 14.92 0.11
C TYR A 302 -12.95 13.75 1.03
N GLY A 303 -13.04 14.00 2.35
CA GLY A 303 -13.10 12.98 3.38
C GLY A 303 -14.55 12.75 3.79
N VAL A 304 -15.00 11.49 3.76
CA VAL A 304 -16.41 11.13 3.93
C VAL A 304 -16.59 10.12 5.06
N LEU A 305 -17.73 10.19 5.75
CA LEU A 305 -18.10 9.31 6.86
C LEU A 305 -19.35 8.49 6.57
N THR A 306 -20.30 9.05 5.82
CA THR A 306 -21.62 8.46 5.54
C THR A 306 -21.82 8.19 4.05
N GLU A 307 -22.81 7.38 3.71
CA GLU A 307 -23.23 7.16 2.31
C GLU A 307 -23.68 8.47 1.65
N SER A 308 -24.36 9.35 2.39
CA SER A 308 -24.76 10.67 1.91
C SER A 308 -23.56 11.53 1.56
N ASP A 309 -22.49 11.50 2.37
CA ASP A 309 -21.25 12.24 2.08
C ASP A 309 -20.57 11.68 0.81
N TRP A 310 -20.56 10.34 0.64
CA TRP A 310 -20.05 9.70 -0.59
C TRP A 310 -20.80 10.20 -1.81
N TYR A 311 -22.15 10.20 -1.73
CA TYR A 311 -22.99 10.62 -2.84
C TYR A 311 -22.74 12.10 -3.19
N SER A 312 -22.88 13.02 -2.23
CA SER A 312 -22.76 14.47 -2.46
C SER A 312 -21.37 14.88 -2.91
N SER A 313 -20.30 14.27 -2.35
CA SER A 313 -18.92 14.54 -2.74
C SER A 313 -18.63 14.10 -4.17
N LEU A 314 -19.05 12.90 -4.57
CA LEU A 314 -18.91 12.42 -5.95
C LEU A 314 -19.75 13.25 -6.92
N GLU A 315 -20.98 13.57 -6.56
CA GLU A 315 -21.86 14.42 -7.36
C GLU A 315 -21.30 15.81 -7.60
N SER A 316 -20.69 16.43 -6.59
CA SER A 316 -20.03 17.74 -6.72
C SER A 316 -18.88 17.70 -7.75
N LEU A 317 -18.12 16.62 -7.78
CA LEU A 317 -17.02 16.44 -8.75
C LEU A 317 -17.53 16.10 -10.15
N ILE A 318 -18.65 15.36 -10.29
CA ILE A 318 -19.30 15.07 -11.57
C ILE A 318 -19.80 16.36 -12.21
N ASN A 319 -20.35 17.27 -11.41
CA ASN A 319 -21.01 18.49 -11.88
C ASN A 319 -20.03 19.69 -12.01
N SER A 320 -18.76 19.59 -11.55
CA SER A 320 -17.82 20.71 -11.59
C SER A 320 -16.42 20.29 -12.02
N GLU A 321 -16.12 20.50 -13.30
CA GLU A 321 -14.79 20.28 -13.87
C GLU A 321 -13.74 21.20 -13.22
N ASN A 322 -14.09 22.47 -12.98
CA ASN A 322 -13.19 23.45 -12.36
C ASN A 322 -12.79 23.02 -10.95
N LEU A 323 -13.72 22.48 -10.17
CA LEU A 323 -13.45 21.96 -8.84
C LEU A 323 -12.51 20.74 -8.90
N SER A 324 -12.82 19.78 -9.78
CA SER A 324 -11.97 18.60 -10.00
C SER A 324 -10.54 18.99 -10.39
N LYS A 325 -10.40 19.97 -11.29
CA LYS A 325 -9.11 20.52 -11.70
C LYS A 325 -8.36 21.18 -10.55
N LYS A 326 -9.02 22.06 -9.77
CA LYS A 326 -8.42 22.72 -8.60
C LYS A 326 -7.87 21.69 -7.61
N LEU A 327 -8.69 20.72 -7.21
CA LEU A 327 -8.31 19.70 -6.23
C LEU A 327 -7.18 18.79 -6.76
N GLY A 328 -7.22 18.42 -8.04
CA GLY A 328 -6.16 17.63 -8.67
C GLY A 328 -4.81 18.35 -8.70
N ILE A 329 -4.78 19.66 -9.05
CA ILE A 329 -3.57 20.49 -9.02
C ILE A 329 -3.00 20.57 -7.59
N ASN A 330 -3.85 20.80 -6.60
CA ASN A 330 -3.44 20.83 -5.20
C ASN A 330 -2.86 19.49 -4.77
N GLY A 331 -3.50 18.38 -5.18
CA GLY A 331 -3.03 17.03 -4.91
C GLY A 331 -1.62 16.79 -5.45
N ARG A 332 -1.39 17.14 -6.72
CA ARG A 332 -0.06 16.99 -7.33
C ARG A 332 1.01 17.81 -6.59
N LYS A 333 0.74 19.07 -6.29
CA LYS A 333 1.65 19.95 -5.53
C LYS A 333 1.96 19.39 -4.14
N TYR A 334 0.95 18.88 -3.45
CA TYR A 334 1.12 18.28 -2.13
C TYR A 334 2.06 17.06 -2.20
N ILE A 335 1.84 16.15 -3.16
CA ILE A 335 2.69 14.95 -3.33
C ILE A 335 4.14 15.33 -3.62
N GLU A 336 4.37 16.24 -4.55
CA GLU A 336 5.73 16.69 -4.90
C GLU A 336 6.47 17.28 -3.70
N LYS A 337 5.79 18.11 -2.91
CA LYS A 337 6.38 18.80 -1.76
C LYS A 337 6.55 17.91 -0.52
N LYS A 338 5.64 16.96 -0.27
CA LYS A 338 5.54 16.27 1.02
C LYS A 338 5.72 14.75 0.96
N LYS A 339 5.39 14.11 -0.16
CA LYS A 339 5.27 12.65 -0.26
C LYS A 339 6.05 12.05 -1.44
N SER A 340 6.93 12.82 -2.11
CA SER A 340 7.70 12.32 -3.25
C SER A 340 8.80 11.34 -2.85
N LEU A 341 9.04 10.35 -3.71
CA LEU A 341 10.10 9.35 -3.52
C LEU A 341 11.49 9.99 -3.48
N VAL A 342 11.73 11.04 -4.26
CA VAL A 342 13.02 11.75 -4.27
C VAL A 342 13.29 12.38 -2.90
N LEU A 343 12.29 13.06 -2.31
CA LEU A 343 12.41 13.69 -1.00
C LEU A 343 12.71 12.66 0.09
N TRP A 344 11.88 11.61 0.17
CA TRP A 344 11.98 10.61 1.23
C TRP A 344 13.14 9.65 1.00
N GLY A 345 13.49 9.37 -0.25
CA GLY A 345 14.67 8.58 -0.58
C GLY A 345 15.96 9.23 -0.12
N GLY A 346 16.09 10.55 -0.29
CA GLY A 346 17.25 11.29 0.24
C GLY A 346 17.31 11.27 1.77
N ARG A 347 16.16 11.36 2.47
CA ARG A 347 16.11 11.26 3.94
C ARG A 347 16.47 9.86 4.43
N VAL A 348 15.95 8.81 3.80
CA VAL A 348 16.26 7.42 4.14
C VAL A 348 17.74 7.12 3.88
N ALA A 349 18.29 7.58 2.75
CA ALA A 349 19.71 7.41 2.45
C ALA A 349 20.61 8.07 3.49
N ARG A 350 20.25 9.27 3.98
CA ARG A 350 20.99 9.95 5.06
C ARG A 350 20.97 9.14 6.34
N ILE A 351 19.79 8.66 6.77
CA ILE A 351 19.66 7.82 7.98
C ILE A 351 20.52 6.56 7.85
N PHE A 352 20.56 5.94 6.67
CA PHE A 352 21.38 4.74 6.46
C PHE A 352 22.88 5.06 6.51
N ASN A 353 23.30 6.17 5.91
CA ASN A 353 24.70 6.59 5.95
C ASN A 353 25.19 6.95 7.37
N ASP A 354 24.28 7.39 8.24
CA ASP A 354 24.61 7.70 9.65
C ASP A 354 24.83 6.41 10.49
N ILE A 355 24.42 5.23 9.97
CA ILE A 355 24.53 3.93 10.66
C ILE A 355 25.66 3.08 10.10
N VAL A 356 25.96 3.18 8.79
CA VAL A 356 26.92 2.35 8.05
C VAL A 356 28.26 3.03 7.96
#